data_48b83b776cbaaa3cce99fc0106c97403
#
_entry.id   48b83b776cbaaa3cce99fc0106c97403
#
_cell.length_a   1.000
_cell.length_b   1.000
_cell.length_c   1.000
_cell.angle_alpha   90.00
_cell.angle_beta   90.00
_cell.angle_gamma   90.00
#
_symmetry.space_group_name_H-M   'P 1'
#
loop_
_entity.id
_entity.type
_entity.pdbx_description
1 polymer ?
#
loop_
_entity_poly.entity_id
_entity_poly.type
_entity_poly.pdbx_seq_one_letter_code
_entity_poly.pdbx_strand_id
1 'polypeptide(L)'
;MIKLLSVIIIASILSGCTGVMERSLDVVNNAGPARLQNSPNPERLDDVPPLNGQKITIAVYGFIDKTGQRKPADNIANLSSAVTQGSEVWVIKALQDVGNESWFQVVERVGMDNLIKERQLIRNTRDVYEKELPNGPTPLKPMLFAGLILEGGIVGYDSNVAVGGAGARYLGVGAQTEYRVDTVTVVMRLVSVSTGKVLLSVATEKTIASYRSGADIFRFLDLGTKLVESETGYSVNEPVNYAVREAIEAGVIELIYEGRDKELWKFKGE
;
A
#
# COMPACT_ATOMS: atom_id res chain seq x y z
N MET A 1 61.90 6.41 4.40
CA MET A 1 60.77 5.92 5.16
C MET A 1 59.49 6.74 4.92
N ILE A 2 59.52 8.06 5.01
CA ILE A 2 58.33 8.92 4.84
C ILE A 2 57.63 8.78 3.47
N LYS A 3 58.40 8.65 2.37
CA LYS A 3 57.84 8.48 1.01
C LYS A 3 57.13 7.13 0.80
N LEU A 4 57.58 6.07 1.50
CA LEU A 4 56.97 4.75 1.40
C LEU A 4 55.64 4.71 2.18
N LEU A 5 55.59 5.40 3.30
CA LEU A 5 54.36 5.51 4.13
C LEU A 5 53.23 6.30 3.41
N SER A 6 53.63 7.36 2.67
CA SER A 6 52.67 8.14 1.87
C SER A 6 52.03 7.33 0.72
N VAL A 7 52.82 6.45 0.07
CA VAL A 7 52.31 5.59 -1.01
C VAL A 7 51.35 4.53 -0.48
N ILE A 8 51.63 3.97 0.70
CA ILE A 8 50.76 2.99 1.33
C ILE A 8 49.40 3.61 1.76
N ILE A 9 49.43 4.84 2.27
CA ILE A 9 48.21 5.56 2.66
C ILE A 9 47.34 5.88 1.43
N ILE A 10 47.94 6.32 0.32
CA ILE A 10 47.24 6.61 -0.93
C ILE A 10 46.66 5.33 -1.53
N ALA A 11 47.38 4.20 -1.51
CA ALA A 11 46.88 2.91 -1.99
C ALA A 11 45.69 2.38 -1.14
N SER A 12 45.70 2.63 0.16
CA SER A 12 44.60 2.23 1.06
C SER A 12 43.31 3.05 0.84
N ILE A 13 43.43 4.30 0.43
CA ILE A 13 42.26 5.17 0.13
C ILE A 13 41.66 4.78 -1.23
N LEU A 14 42.43 4.39 -2.22
CA LEU A 14 41.93 3.94 -3.52
C LEU A 14 41.22 2.58 -3.45
N SER A 15 41.64 1.66 -2.59
CA SER A 15 40.98 0.37 -2.44
C SER A 15 39.63 0.44 -1.71
N GLY A 16 39.36 1.50 -0.94
CA GLY A 16 38.08 1.72 -0.28
C GLY A 16 36.94 2.13 -1.21
N CYS A 17 37.25 2.81 -2.33
CA CYS A 17 36.21 3.27 -3.26
C CYS A 17 35.67 2.18 -4.18
N THR A 18 36.45 1.15 -4.51
CA THR A 18 35.99 0.07 -5.39
C THR A 18 34.95 -0.81 -4.76
N GLY A 19 35.04 -1.12 -3.45
CA GLY A 19 34.09 -1.97 -2.75
C GLY A 19 32.71 -1.34 -2.54
N VAL A 20 32.61 0.00 -2.51
CA VAL A 20 31.33 0.70 -2.43
C VAL A 20 30.62 0.73 -3.78
N MET A 21 31.38 0.86 -4.85
CA MET A 21 30.86 0.92 -6.22
C MET A 21 30.42 -0.46 -6.72
N GLU A 22 31.12 -1.54 -6.38
CA GLU A 22 30.68 -2.91 -6.66
C GLU A 22 29.39 -3.27 -5.93
N ARG A 23 29.25 -2.92 -4.64
CA ARG A 23 28.01 -3.15 -3.90
C ARG A 23 26.82 -2.38 -4.47
N SER A 24 27.02 -1.20 -5.03
CA SER A 24 25.95 -0.42 -5.67
C SER A 24 25.50 -1.05 -6.99
N LEU A 25 26.43 -1.61 -7.75
CA LEU A 25 26.13 -2.31 -9.01
C LEU A 25 25.48 -3.68 -8.77
N ASP A 26 25.85 -4.38 -7.71
CA ASP A 26 25.21 -5.64 -7.31
C ASP A 26 23.74 -5.46 -6.94
N VAL A 27 23.36 -4.33 -6.32
CA VAL A 27 21.95 -4.02 -6.02
C VAL A 27 21.15 -3.77 -7.31
N VAL A 28 21.75 -3.13 -8.31
CA VAL A 28 21.10 -2.86 -9.62
C VAL A 28 21.03 -4.13 -10.47
N ASN A 29 22.07 -4.96 -10.44
CA ASN A 29 22.14 -6.20 -11.21
C ASN A 29 21.36 -7.38 -10.58
N ASN A 30 21.07 -7.32 -9.28
CA ASN A 30 20.29 -8.32 -8.55
C ASN A 30 18.80 -7.93 -8.40
N ALA A 31 18.19 -7.31 -9.41
CA ALA A 31 16.75 -7.29 -9.52
C ALA A 31 16.25 -8.74 -9.64
N GLY A 32 16.00 -9.38 -8.51
CA GLY A 32 15.50 -10.75 -8.44
C GLY A 32 14.18 -10.91 -9.20
N PRO A 33 13.71 -12.15 -9.40
CA PRO A 33 12.43 -12.38 -10.03
C PRO A 33 11.30 -11.69 -9.27
N ALA A 34 10.20 -11.42 -9.97
CA ALA A 34 9.00 -10.88 -9.34
C ALA A 34 8.58 -11.74 -8.14
N ARG A 35 8.20 -11.10 -7.06
CA ARG A 35 7.79 -11.75 -5.81
C ARG A 35 6.35 -11.42 -5.49
N LEU A 36 5.67 -12.31 -4.78
CA LEU A 36 4.39 -11.99 -4.17
C LEU A 36 4.60 -10.83 -3.18
N GLN A 37 3.77 -9.82 -3.34
CA GLN A 37 3.78 -8.68 -2.44
C GLN A 37 2.84 -8.99 -1.27
N ASN A 38 3.40 -9.48 -0.17
CA ASN A 38 2.65 -9.71 1.06
C ASN A 38 2.22 -8.39 1.70
N SER A 39 1.28 -8.46 2.65
CA SER A 39 0.95 -7.33 3.50
C SER A 39 2.22 -6.76 4.15
N PRO A 40 2.37 -5.43 4.27
CA PRO A 40 3.43 -4.82 5.06
C PRO A 40 3.41 -5.27 6.53
N ASN A 41 2.20 -5.47 7.08
CA ASN A 41 1.98 -5.94 8.45
C ASN A 41 1.00 -7.12 8.47
N PRO A 42 1.38 -8.30 7.96
CA PRO A 42 0.47 -9.44 7.91
C PRO A 42 -0.01 -9.84 9.32
N GLU A 43 0.87 -9.81 10.31
CA GLU A 43 0.54 -10.14 11.70
C GLU A 43 -0.60 -9.28 12.25
N ARG A 44 -0.62 -7.97 11.96
CA ARG A 44 -1.69 -7.07 12.42
C ARG A 44 -3.06 -7.38 11.83
N LEU A 45 -3.12 -7.81 10.56
CA LEU A 45 -4.36 -8.24 9.93
C LEU A 45 -4.82 -9.59 10.48
N ASP A 46 -3.88 -10.51 10.70
CA ASP A 46 -4.16 -11.86 11.21
C ASP A 46 -4.56 -11.85 12.69
N ASP A 47 -4.05 -10.90 13.48
CA ASP A 47 -4.36 -10.72 14.92
C ASP A 47 -5.79 -10.24 15.18
N VAL A 48 -6.50 -9.75 14.15
CA VAL A 48 -7.91 -9.35 14.31
C VAL A 48 -8.75 -10.57 14.64
N PRO A 49 -9.46 -10.60 15.79
CA PRO A 49 -10.27 -11.74 16.19
C PRO A 49 -11.34 -12.07 15.15
N PRO A 50 -11.67 -13.34 14.91
CA PRO A 50 -12.67 -13.73 13.93
C PRO A 50 -14.05 -13.17 14.25
N LEU A 51 -14.84 -12.92 13.19
CA LEU A 51 -16.22 -12.51 13.32
C LEU A 51 -17.07 -13.61 13.99
N ASN A 52 -17.95 -13.19 14.90
CA ASN A 52 -18.99 -14.07 15.45
C ASN A 52 -20.20 -14.11 14.50
N GLY A 53 -20.21 -15.05 13.57
CA GLY A 53 -21.29 -15.20 12.60
C GLY A 53 -20.81 -15.54 11.19
N GLN A 54 -21.67 -15.25 10.22
CA GLN A 54 -21.34 -15.43 8.80
C GLN A 54 -20.56 -14.23 8.27
N LYS A 55 -19.69 -14.49 7.29
CA LYS A 55 -18.95 -13.41 6.61
C LYS A 55 -19.91 -12.32 6.10
N ILE A 56 -19.53 -11.09 6.30
CA ILE A 56 -20.31 -9.92 5.86
C ILE A 56 -20.03 -9.68 4.38
N THR A 57 -21.09 -9.67 3.55
CA THR A 57 -20.94 -9.38 2.12
C THR A 57 -20.78 -7.87 1.92
N ILE A 58 -19.62 -7.48 1.39
CA ILE A 58 -19.20 -6.10 1.22
C ILE A 58 -18.79 -5.80 -0.21
N ALA A 59 -19.07 -4.60 -0.67
CA ALA A 59 -18.67 -4.08 -1.97
C ALA A 59 -17.71 -2.89 -1.84
N VAL A 60 -16.73 -2.83 -2.75
CA VAL A 60 -15.89 -1.65 -2.97
C VAL A 60 -16.16 -1.19 -4.41
N TYR A 61 -16.64 0.05 -4.60
CA TYR A 61 -16.89 0.59 -5.94
C TYR A 61 -15.69 1.34 -6.50
N GLY A 62 -14.94 1.98 -5.65
CA GLY A 62 -13.72 2.68 -6.00
C GLY A 62 -13.06 3.27 -4.77
N PHE A 63 -11.76 3.42 -4.84
CA PHE A 63 -10.96 4.00 -3.77
C PHE A 63 -9.85 4.83 -4.42
N ILE A 64 -10.15 6.08 -4.73
CA ILE A 64 -9.35 6.93 -5.60
C ILE A 64 -8.50 7.91 -4.82
N ASP A 65 -7.43 8.36 -5.47
CA ASP A 65 -6.65 9.50 -5.04
C ASP A 65 -7.45 10.80 -5.26
N LYS A 66 -7.74 11.50 -4.17
CA LYS A 66 -8.42 12.80 -4.13
C LYS A 66 -7.47 13.97 -3.84
N THR A 67 -6.17 13.70 -3.71
CA THR A 67 -5.18 14.74 -3.40
C THR A 67 -4.84 15.61 -4.61
N GLY A 68 -4.90 15.03 -5.81
CA GLY A 68 -4.47 15.67 -7.04
C GLY A 68 -2.96 15.94 -7.10
N GLN A 69 -2.18 15.42 -6.19
CA GLN A 69 -0.74 15.66 -6.08
C GLN A 69 0.03 14.99 -7.21
N ARG A 70 1.04 15.70 -7.71
CA ARG A 70 1.96 15.21 -8.75
C ARG A 70 3.33 14.96 -8.17
N LYS A 71 4.09 14.05 -8.77
CA LYS A 71 5.49 13.80 -8.38
C LYS A 71 6.29 15.08 -8.57
N PRO A 72 7.10 15.52 -7.59
CA PRO A 72 7.98 16.66 -7.78
C PRO A 72 9.00 16.39 -8.91
N ALA A 73 9.25 17.39 -9.74
CA ALA A 73 10.27 17.34 -10.77
C ALA A 73 10.99 18.67 -10.84
N ASP A 74 12.31 18.63 -10.92
CA ASP A 74 13.17 19.81 -10.77
C ASP A 74 13.09 20.79 -11.94
N ASN A 75 12.75 20.36 -13.16
CA ASN A 75 12.79 21.22 -14.36
C ASN A 75 11.70 21.01 -15.40
N ILE A 76 10.76 20.08 -15.22
CA ILE A 76 9.72 19.75 -16.22
C ILE A 76 8.43 19.49 -15.47
N ALA A 77 7.30 19.94 -16.04
CA ALA A 77 5.97 19.59 -15.51
C ALA A 77 5.80 18.07 -15.49
N ASN A 78 5.84 17.47 -14.29
CA ASN A 78 5.64 16.05 -14.14
C ASN A 78 4.13 15.77 -14.05
N LEU A 79 3.59 15.06 -15.03
CA LEU A 79 2.19 14.67 -15.09
C LEU A 79 1.88 13.39 -14.29
N SER A 80 2.91 12.70 -13.77
CA SER A 80 2.74 11.49 -12.97
C SER A 80 2.13 11.80 -11.62
N SER A 81 1.12 11.03 -11.23
CA SER A 81 0.53 11.12 -9.88
C SER A 81 1.54 10.77 -8.81
N ALA A 82 1.53 11.50 -7.70
CA ALA A 82 2.39 11.23 -6.56
C ALA A 82 1.95 9.97 -5.80
N VAL A 83 0.66 9.67 -5.83
CA VAL A 83 0.01 8.56 -5.14
C VAL A 83 -0.57 7.58 -6.16
N THR A 84 -0.68 6.30 -5.80
CA THR A 84 -1.28 5.26 -6.66
C THR A 84 -2.72 5.60 -7.02
N GLN A 85 -3.11 5.29 -8.26
CA GLN A 85 -4.48 5.50 -8.76
C GLN A 85 -5.34 4.22 -8.62
N GLY A 86 -4.74 3.08 -8.25
CA GLY A 86 -5.41 1.78 -8.10
C GLY A 86 -5.45 1.30 -6.66
N SER A 87 -5.70 2.17 -5.69
CA SER A 87 -5.69 1.83 -4.27
C SER A 87 -6.86 0.94 -3.83
N GLU A 88 -7.94 0.84 -4.63
CA GLU A 88 -9.05 -0.09 -4.39
C GLU A 88 -8.58 -1.55 -4.34
N VAL A 89 -7.53 -1.90 -5.09
CA VAL A 89 -6.97 -3.26 -5.08
C VAL A 89 -6.43 -3.62 -3.69
N TRP A 90 -5.77 -2.67 -3.03
CA TRP A 90 -5.26 -2.86 -1.67
C TRP A 90 -6.37 -2.93 -0.63
N VAL A 91 -7.44 -2.16 -0.81
CA VAL A 91 -8.63 -2.22 0.05
C VAL A 91 -9.29 -3.59 -0.06
N ILE A 92 -9.51 -4.08 -1.28
CA ILE A 92 -10.08 -5.41 -1.54
C ILE A 92 -9.21 -6.49 -0.90
N LYS A 93 -7.88 -6.40 -1.08
CA LYS A 93 -6.94 -7.36 -0.51
C LYS A 93 -6.99 -7.36 1.03
N ALA A 94 -6.95 -6.19 1.67
CA ALA A 94 -7.03 -6.07 3.13
C ALA A 94 -8.35 -6.63 3.69
N LEU A 95 -9.49 -6.36 3.02
CA LEU A 95 -10.78 -6.93 3.40
C LEU A 95 -10.84 -8.45 3.25
N GLN A 96 -10.14 -9.01 2.26
CA GLN A 96 -10.08 -10.46 2.07
C GLN A 96 -9.22 -11.15 3.14
N ASP A 97 -8.07 -10.55 3.49
CA ASP A 97 -7.08 -11.16 4.36
C ASP A 97 -7.42 -11.04 5.85
N VAL A 98 -8.10 -9.97 6.27
CA VAL A 98 -8.29 -9.63 7.69
C VAL A 98 -8.94 -10.75 8.49
N GLY A 99 -8.37 -11.01 9.69
CA GLY A 99 -8.81 -12.05 10.62
C GLY A 99 -8.73 -13.45 10.01
N ASN A 100 -7.66 -13.73 9.26
CA ASN A 100 -7.48 -14.98 8.53
C ASN A 100 -8.68 -15.29 7.62
N GLU A 101 -9.07 -14.32 6.81
CA GLU A 101 -10.18 -14.39 5.85
C GLU A 101 -11.56 -14.64 6.50
N SER A 102 -11.72 -14.39 7.79
CA SER A 102 -12.97 -14.72 8.50
C SER A 102 -14.06 -13.65 8.41
N TRP A 103 -13.73 -12.40 8.01
CA TRP A 103 -14.61 -11.25 8.16
C TRP A 103 -15.53 -10.99 6.98
N PHE A 104 -14.97 -10.87 5.79
CA PHE A 104 -15.70 -10.32 4.67
C PHE A 104 -15.77 -11.29 3.48
N GLN A 105 -16.90 -11.22 2.78
CA GLN A 105 -17.07 -11.75 1.44
C GLN A 105 -17.14 -10.57 0.47
N VAL A 106 -16.01 -10.24 -0.14
CA VAL A 106 -15.94 -9.10 -1.06
C VAL A 106 -16.56 -9.47 -2.40
N VAL A 107 -17.47 -8.63 -2.90
CA VAL A 107 -18.12 -8.81 -4.20
C VAL A 107 -17.62 -7.76 -5.19
N GLU A 108 -17.42 -8.19 -6.45
CA GLU A 108 -16.92 -7.35 -7.52
C GLU A 108 -17.92 -6.23 -7.86
N ARG A 109 -17.44 -4.98 -7.84
CA ARG A 109 -18.18 -3.80 -8.26
C ARG A 109 -17.35 -2.82 -9.07
N VAL A 110 -16.02 -2.88 -8.99
CA VAL A 110 -15.12 -2.04 -9.79
C VAL A 110 -15.22 -2.43 -11.26
N GLY A 111 -15.14 -3.72 -11.55
CA GLY A 111 -15.27 -4.28 -12.90
C GLY A 111 -16.69 -4.74 -13.26
N MET A 112 -17.73 -4.16 -12.67
CA MET A 112 -19.12 -4.60 -12.83
C MET A 112 -19.58 -4.64 -14.29
N ASP A 113 -19.19 -3.65 -15.09
CA ASP A 113 -19.58 -3.59 -16.51
C ASP A 113 -19.05 -4.80 -17.30
N ASN A 114 -17.81 -5.22 -17.03
CA ASN A 114 -17.23 -6.39 -17.64
C ASN A 114 -17.92 -7.68 -17.19
N LEU A 115 -18.23 -7.76 -15.91
CA LEU A 115 -18.97 -8.90 -15.34
C LEU A 115 -20.38 -9.02 -15.96
N ILE A 116 -21.08 -7.91 -16.14
CA ILE A 116 -22.40 -7.89 -16.79
C ILE A 116 -22.30 -8.34 -18.25
N LYS A 117 -21.32 -7.82 -19.00
CA LYS A 117 -21.08 -8.23 -20.41
C LYS A 117 -20.81 -9.73 -20.53
N GLU A 118 -19.97 -10.27 -19.65
CA GLU A 118 -19.66 -11.70 -19.64
C GLU A 118 -20.90 -12.53 -19.33
N ARG A 119 -21.72 -12.12 -18.36
CA ARG A 119 -22.98 -12.79 -18.04
C ARG A 119 -23.99 -12.72 -19.19
N GLN A 120 -24.02 -11.63 -19.95
CA GLN A 120 -24.85 -11.51 -21.15
C GLN A 120 -24.36 -12.43 -22.26
N LEU A 121 -23.03 -12.50 -22.48
CA LEU A 121 -22.43 -13.42 -23.45
C LEU A 121 -22.79 -14.86 -23.13
N ILE A 122 -22.67 -15.29 -21.87
CA ILE A 122 -23.04 -16.63 -21.44
C ILE A 122 -24.51 -16.91 -21.72
N ARG A 123 -25.43 -15.97 -21.44
CA ARG A 123 -26.85 -16.15 -21.76
C ARG A 123 -27.08 -16.32 -23.25
N ASN A 124 -26.56 -15.39 -24.05
CA ASN A 124 -26.74 -15.43 -25.50
C ASN A 124 -26.19 -16.70 -26.11
N THR A 125 -25.02 -17.14 -25.65
CA THR A 125 -24.42 -18.41 -26.12
C THR A 125 -25.29 -19.61 -25.76
N ARG A 126 -25.85 -19.63 -24.56
CA ARG A 126 -26.76 -20.70 -24.13
C ARG A 126 -28.04 -20.74 -24.95
N ASP A 127 -28.66 -19.60 -25.21
CA ASP A 127 -29.88 -19.48 -26.00
C ASP A 127 -29.68 -20.05 -27.42
N VAL A 128 -28.47 -19.86 -28.00
CA VAL A 128 -28.13 -20.37 -29.33
C VAL A 128 -27.80 -21.87 -29.31
N TYR A 129 -27.07 -22.36 -28.33
CA TYR A 129 -26.50 -23.72 -28.28
C TYR A 129 -27.20 -24.65 -27.29
N GLU A 130 -28.33 -24.20 -26.70
CA GLU A 130 -29.07 -25.00 -25.69
C GLU A 130 -29.40 -26.43 -26.19
N LYS A 131 -29.75 -26.57 -27.46
CA LYS A 131 -30.09 -27.84 -28.08
C LYS A 131 -28.91 -28.80 -28.26
N GLU A 132 -27.69 -28.29 -28.18
CA GLU A 132 -26.44 -29.04 -28.34
C GLU A 132 -25.88 -29.58 -27.02
N LEU A 133 -26.42 -29.12 -25.87
CA LEU A 133 -25.96 -29.52 -24.55
C LEU A 133 -26.69 -30.79 -24.07
N PRO A 134 -25.99 -31.91 -23.79
CA PRO A 134 -26.60 -33.18 -23.43
C PRO A 134 -27.50 -33.12 -22.18
N ASN A 135 -27.22 -32.24 -21.24
CA ASN A 135 -27.92 -32.09 -19.94
C ASN A 135 -28.59 -30.72 -19.75
N GLY A 136 -28.72 -29.97 -20.83
CA GLY A 136 -29.17 -28.58 -20.75
C GLY A 136 -28.17 -27.60 -20.08
N PRO A 137 -28.40 -26.30 -20.16
CA PRO A 137 -27.49 -25.30 -19.59
C PRO A 137 -27.63 -25.29 -18.06
N THR A 138 -26.47 -25.28 -17.37
CA THR A 138 -26.46 -24.99 -15.94
C THR A 138 -26.84 -23.53 -15.73
N PRO A 139 -27.90 -23.20 -14.97
CA PRO A 139 -28.33 -21.82 -14.78
C PRO A 139 -27.23 -20.98 -14.11
N LEU A 140 -27.06 -19.74 -14.59
CA LEU A 140 -26.23 -18.78 -13.87
C LEU A 140 -26.82 -18.48 -12.51
N LYS A 141 -26.07 -18.70 -11.45
CA LYS A 141 -26.48 -18.32 -10.11
C LYS A 141 -26.73 -16.79 -10.03
N PRO A 142 -27.67 -16.34 -9.21
CA PRO A 142 -27.81 -14.91 -8.92
C PRO A 142 -26.49 -14.32 -8.42
N MET A 143 -26.26 -13.06 -8.74
CA MET A 143 -25.14 -12.34 -8.14
C MET A 143 -25.42 -12.05 -6.67
N LEU A 144 -24.38 -12.09 -5.87
CA LEU A 144 -24.50 -11.72 -4.46
C LEU A 144 -24.76 -10.22 -4.32
N PHE A 145 -25.65 -9.88 -3.42
CA PHE A 145 -25.91 -8.50 -3.01
C PHE A 145 -24.98 -8.13 -1.86
N ALA A 146 -24.36 -6.96 -1.94
CA ALA A 146 -23.62 -6.41 -0.83
C ALA A 146 -24.58 -5.88 0.24
N GLY A 147 -24.36 -6.24 1.49
CA GLY A 147 -25.05 -5.62 2.63
C GLY A 147 -24.45 -4.28 3.02
N LEU A 148 -23.16 -4.16 2.79
CA LEU A 148 -22.35 -2.97 3.09
C LEU A 148 -21.56 -2.51 1.85
N ILE A 149 -21.36 -1.20 1.75
CA ILE A 149 -20.44 -0.58 0.80
C ILE A 149 -19.32 0.07 1.58
N LEU A 150 -18.08 -0.20 1.19
CA LEU A 150 -16.91 0.55 1.62
C LEU A 150 -16.56 1.59 0.55
N GLU A 151 -16.56 2.84 0.94
CA GLU A 151 -16.15 3.97 0.13
C GLU A 151 -15.06 4.75 0.81
N GLY A 152 -14.20 5.40 0.03
CA GLY A 152 -13.15 6.22 0.59
C GLY A 152 -12.19 6.77 -0.44
N GLY A 153 -10.97 6.99 -0.01
CA GLY A 153 -9.88 7.44 -0.86
C GLY A 153 -8.72 7.99 -0.06
N ILE A 154 -7.67 8.31 -0.80
CA ILE A 154 -6.53 9.03 -0.29
C ILE A 154 -6.89 10.51 -0.35
N VAL A 155 -6.96 11.16 0.82
CA VAL A 155 -7.44 12.55 0.94
C VAL A 155 -6.33 13.53 1.29
N GLY A 156 -5.18 13.05 1.76
CA GLY A 156 -4.01 13.84 2.07
C GLY A 156 -2.74 13.16 1.58
N TYR A 157 -1.85 13.94 1.01
CA TYR A 157 -0.48 13.58 0.73
C TYR A 157 0.39 14.82 0.89
N ASP A 158 1.17 14.84 1.94
CA ASP A 158 2.11 15.90 2.23
C ASP A 158 3.54 15.38 2.09
N SER A 159 4.36 16.08 1.33
CA SER A 159 5.76 15.75 1.15
C SER A 159 6.61 16.96 1.51
N ASN A 160 7.27 16.88 2.64
CA ASN A 160 8.12 17.95 3.16
C ASN A 160 9.58 17.53 3.10
N VAL A 161 10.41 18.36 2.47
CA VAL A 161 11.86 18.21 2.49
C VAL A 161 12.40 19.07 3.66
N ALA A 162 12.87 18.41 4.70
CA ALA A 162 13.59 19.08 5.78
C ALA A 162 15.10 18.92 5.54
N VAL A 163 15.79 20.04 5.39
CA VAL A 163 17.26 20.05 5.29
C VAL A 163 17.82 20.18 6.71
N GLY A 164 18.26 19.05 7.27
CA GLY A 164 18.97 18.99 8.53
C GLY A 164 20.47 19.06 8.28
N GLY A 165 21.09 20.22 8.46
CA GLY A 165 22.53 20.40 8.38
C GLY A 165 23.17 20.45 9.76
N ALA A 166 23.77 19.35 10.23
CA ALA A 166 24.87 19.44 11.18
C ALA A 166 26.16 19.62 10.34
N GLY A 167 26.42 20.84 9.94
CA GLY A 167 27.54 21.17 9.07
C GLY A 167 28.80 21.43 9.85
N ALA A 168 29.68 20.46 10.00
CA ALA A 168 31.10 20.75 10.17
C ALA A 168 31.73 20.78 8.75
N ARG A 169 31.92 21.97 8.22
CA ARG A 169 32.71 22.15 6.99
C ARG A 169 34.18 22.24 7.36
N TYR A 170 34.93 21.23 6.97
CA TYR A 170 36.39 21.30 7.01
C TYR A 170 36.91 21.28 5.57
N LEU A 171 37.60 22.31 5.14
CA LEU A 171 38.20 22.49 3.79
C LEU A 171 37.18 22.32 2.62
N GLY A 172 35.93 22.80 2.79
CA GLY A 172 34.96 22.79 1.70
C GLY A 172 34.21 21.47 1.52
N VAL A 173 34.52 20.42 2.28
CA VAL A 173 33.80 19.14 2.27
C VAL A 173 32.84 19.12 3.45
N GLY A 174 31.56 19.21 3.17
CA GLY A 174 30.46 19.11 4.15
C GLY A 174 29.53 17.95 3.78
N ALA A 175 29.21 17.09 4.73
CA ALA A 175 28.15 16.13 4.55
C ALA A 175 26.80 16.83 4.82
N GLN A 176 25.96 16.95 3.79
CA GLN A 176 24.58 17.37 3.95
C GLN A 176 23.70 16.11 4.03
N THR A 177 22.86 16.05 5.03
CA THR A 177 21.83 15.02 5.13
C THR A 177 20.49 15.69 4.87
N GLU A 178 19.84 15.31 3.79
CA GLU A 178 18.48 15.74 3.49
C GLU A 178 17.50 14.70 4.00
N TYR A 179 16.46 15.16 4.70
CA TYR A 179 15.35 14.34 5.14
C TYR A 179 14.11 14.74 4.35
N ARG A 180 13.40 13.75 3.84
CA ARG A 180 12.09 13.92 3.23
C ARG A 180 11.08 13.15 4.08
N VAL A 181 10.02 13.83 4.50
CA VAL A 181 8.92 13.26 5.25
C VAL A 181 7.69 13.26 4.36
N ASP A 182 7.21 12.08 4.04
CA ASP A 182 5.99 11.86 3.27
C ASP A 182 4.89 11.38 4.20
N THR A 183 3.74 12.05 4.22
CA THR A 183 2.58 11.69 5.04
C THR A 183 1.40 11.43 4.12
N VAL A 184 0.76 10.28 4.28
CA VAL A 184 -0.43 9.87 3.53
C VAL A 184 -1.61 9.78 4.50
N THR A 185 -2.74 10.40 4.15
CA THR A 185 -3.99 10.28 4.89
C THR A 185 -5.04 9.57 4.04
N VAL A 186 -5.63 8.54 4.62
CA VAL A 186 -6.69 7.71 4.02
C VAL A 186 -7.97 7.85 4.85
N VAL A 187 -9.10 8.03 4.18
CA VAL A 187 -10.43 8.07 4.81
C VAL A 187 -11.30 6.97 4.23
N MET A 188 -11.98 6.23 5.10
CA MET A 188 -12.91 5.16 4.75
C MET A 188 -14.26 5.39 5.41
N ARG A 189 -15.34 5.08 4.69
CA ARG A 189 -16.72 5.11 5.19
C ARG A 189 -17.39 3.78 4.90
N LEU A 190 -18.09 3.25 5.89
CA LEU A 190 -18.92 2.07 5.75
C LEU A 190 -20.38 2.47 5.68
N VAL A 191 -21.05 2.11 4.60
CA VAL A 191 -22.42 2.52 4.30
C VAL A 191 -23.34 1.29 4.25
N SER A 192 -24.47 1.33 4.94
CA SER A 192 -25.49 0.31 4.85
C SER A 192 -26.27 0.44 3.54
N VAL A 193 -26.30 -0.64 2.75
CA VAL A 193 -27.06 -0.67 1.48
C VAL A 193 -28.55 -0.57 1.71
N SER A 194 -29.06 -1.17 2.80
CA SER A 194 -30.50 -1.20 3.10
C SER A 194 -31.07 0.15 3.51
N THR A 195 -30.26 1.00 4.15
CA THR A 195 -30.74 2.27 4.71
C THR A 195 -30.07 3.51 4.12
N GLY A 196 -28.95 3.35 3.40
CA GLY A 196 -28.10 4.45 2.97
C GLY A 196 -27.36 5.17 4.11
N LYS A 197 -27.48 4.67 5.35
CA LYS A 197 -26.82 5.28 6.50
C LYS A 197 -25.32 5.02 6.49
N VAL A 198 -24.52 6.05 6.71
CA VAL A 198 -23.09 5.90 7.03
C VAL A 198 -22.99 5.36 8.44
N LEU A 199 -22.51 4.13 8.58
CA LEU A 199 -22.39 3.44 9.87
C LEU A 199 -21.10 3.86 10.59
N LEU A 200 -20.00 3.89 9.84
CA LEU A 200 -18.66 4.17 10.34
C LEU A 200 -17.95 5.13 9.38
N SER A 201 -17.03 5.91 9.93
CA SER A 201 -16.10 6.73 9.16
C SER A 201 -14.79 6.86 9.92
N VAL A 202 -13.73 6.29 9.37
CA VAL A 202 -12.39 6.30 9.97
C VAL A 202 -11.42 7.05 9.10
N ALA A 203 -10.42 7.64 9.73
CA ALA A 203 -9.29 8.28 9.06
C ALA A 203 -8.00 7.71 9.63
N THR A 204 -7.09 7.31 8.76
CA THR A 204 -5.78 6.79 9.13
C THR A 204 -4.69 7.57 8.42
N GLU A 205 -3.57 7.70 9.09
CA GLU A 205 -2.41 8.43 8.59
C GLU A 205 -1.16 7.58 8.74
N LYS A 206 -0.33 7.60 7.71
CA LYS A 206 1.00 6.99 7.76
C LYS A 206 2.06 7.98 7.32
N THR A 207 3.05 8.16 8.18
CA THR A 207 4.22 8.99 7.90
C THR A 207 5.45 8.14 7.65
N ILE A 208 6.20 8.46 6.61
CA ILE A 208 7.46 7.83 6.24
C ILE A 208 8.54 8.89 6.14
N ALA A 209 9.67 8.63 6.77
CA ALA A 209 10.86 9.47 6.62
C ALA A 209 11.87 8.81 5.68
N SER A 210 12.32 9.54 4.70
CA SER A 210 13.41 9.15 3.79
C SER A 210 14.60 10.06 4.04
N TYR A 211 15.82 9.53 4.01
CA TYR A 211 17.02 10.34 4.14
C TYR A 211 17.98 10.11 3.00
N ARG A 212 18.67 11.18 2.61
CA ARG A 212 19.75 11.15 1.61
C ARG A 212 21.06 11.40 2.32
N SER A 213 21.99 10.49 2.28
CA SER A 213 23.35 10.66 2.79
C SER A 213 24.35 10.72 1.63
N GLY A 214 24.89 11.89 1.37
CA GLY A 214 26.13 12.16 0.64
C GLY A 214 26.41 11.57 -0.74
N ALA A 215 25.65 10.61 -1.23
CA ALA A 215 25.73 10.04 -2.57
C ALA A 215 24.33 9.61 -3.01
N ASP A 216 23.67 10.45 -3.73
CA ASP A 216 22.47 10.28 -4.61
C ASP A 216 21.40 9.16 -4.35
N ILE A 217 21.41 8.49 -3.20
CA ILE A 217 20.46 7.43 -2.87
C ILE A 217 19.67 7.80 -1.61
N PHE A 218 18.34 7.93 -1.71
CA PHE A 218 17.46 8.05 -0.57
C PHE A 218 17.29 6.68 0.12
N ARG A 219 17.47 6.66 1.43
CA ARG A 219 17.09 5.55 2.30
C ARG A 219 15.89 5.95 3.10
N PHE A 220 14.96 5.02 3.28
CA PHE A 220 13.75 5.32 4.02
C PHE A 220 13.72 4.59 5.37
N LEU A 221 13.11 5.25 6.36
CA LEU A 221 12.85 4.71 7.68
C LEU A 221 11.34 4.76 7.91
N ASP A 222 10.76 3.64 8.31
CA ASP A 222 9.39 3.61 8.80
C ASP A 222 9.38 4.14 10.24
N LEU A 223 8.70 5.26 10.45
CA LEU A 223 8.42 5.79 11.78
C LEU A 223 7.07 5.26 12.23
N GLY A 224 7.05 3.99 12.64
CA GLY A 224 5.85 3.37 13.21
C GLY A 224 5.27 4.18 14.37
N THR A 225 3.98 4.12 14.57
CA THR A 225 3.22 4.95 15.52
C THR A 225 3.61 4.75 16.99
N LYS A 226 4.46 3.79 17.37
CA LYS A 226 4.91 3.60 18.77
C LYS A 226 6.28 2.93 19.01
N LEU A 227 7.01 2.47 18.00
CA LEU A 227 8.34 1.90 18.22
C LEU A 227 9.22 2.14 16.99
N VAL A 228 10.45 2.54 17.23
CA VAL A 228 11.49 2.58 16.20
C VAL A 228 11.88 1.13 15.93
N GLU A 229 11.15 0.46 15.07
CA GLU A 229 11.60 -0.79 14.48
C GLU A 229 12.46 -0.43 13.27
N SER A 230 13.76 -0.62 13.42
CA SER A 230 14.70 -0.44 12.31
C SER A 230 14.61 -1.63 11.36
N GLU A 231 13.62 -1.66 10.51
CA GLU A 231 13.66 -2.50 9.33
C GLU A 231 14.57 -1.87 8.28
N THR A 232 15.73 -2.46 8.08
CA THR A 232 16.63 -2.12 6.98
C THR A 232 16.09 -2.72 5.68
N GLY A 233 14.96 -2.19 5.20
CA GLY A 233 14.39 -2.51 3.90
C GLY A 233 15.02 -1.62 2.83
N TYR A 234 15.79 -2.20 1.92
CA TYR A 234 16.21 -1.50 0.71
C TYR A 234 15.03 -1.37 -0.24
N SER A 235 14.31 -0.26 -0.21
CA SER A 235 13.36 0.10 -1.26
C SER A 235 13.91 1.29 -2.03
N VAL A 236 14.31 1.08 -3.26
CA VAL A 236 14.83 2.12 -4.16
C VAL A 236 13.69 2.94 -4.77
N ASN A 237 12.44 2.48 -4.72
CA ASN A 237 11.30 3.16 -5.33
C ASN A 237 10.00 3.01 -4.53
N GLU A 238 9.43 4.15 -4.22
CA GLU A 238 8.07 4.44 -3.81
C GLU A 238 7.68 4.11 -2.36
N PRO A 239 8.27 4.81 -1.38
CA PRO A 239 7.79 4.77 0.01
C PRO A 239 6.30 5.17 0.13
N VAL A 240 5.79 5.97 -0.83
CA VAL A 240 4.39 6.43 -0.86
C VAL A 240 3.41 5.28 -1.04
N ASN A 241 3.71 4.31 -1.94
CA ASN A 241 2.81 3.16 -2.14
C ASN A 241 2.77 2.26 -0.90
N TYR A 242 3.89 2.09 -0.23
CA TYR A 242 3.95 1.41 1.05
C TYR A 242 3.10 2.13 2.11
N ALA A 243 3.23 3.46 2.24
CA ALA A 243 2.44 4.26 3.17
C ALA A 243 0.94 4.16 2.91
N VAL A 244 0.52 4.23 1.63
CA VAL A 244 -0.89 4.07 1.25
C VAL A 244 -1.42 2.71 1.69
N ARG A 245 -0.67 1.65 1.44
CA ARG A 245 -1.07 0.30 1.79
C ARG A 245 -1.19 0.11 3.30
N GLU A 246 -0.20 0.57 4.06
CA GLU A 246 -0.21 0.57 5.52
C GLU A 246 -1.42 1.32 6.09
N ALA A 247 -1.68 2.53 5.57
CA ALA A 247 -2.82 3.32 6.01
C ALA A 247 -4.16 2.65 5.69
N ILE A 248 -4.28 1.96 4.53
CA ILE A 248 -5.46 1.19 4.15
C ILE A 248 -5.66 0.01 5.11
N GLU A 249 -4.64 -0.79 5.36
CA GLU A 249 -4.71 -1.95 6.26
C GLU A 249 -5.10 -1.51 7.68
N ALA A 250 -4.46 -0.45 8.20
CA ALA A 250 -4.82 0.14 9.48
C ALA A 250 -6.28 0.63 9.51
N GLY A 251 -6.76 1.24 8.42
CA GLY A 251 -8.15 1.69 8.30
C GLY A 251 -9.16 0.55 8.32
N VAL A 252 -8.87 -0.58 7.67
CA VAL A 252 -9.72 -1.78 7.72
C VAL A 252 -9.78 -2.36 9.14
N ILE A 253 -8.64 -2.44 9.82
CA ILE A 253 -8.58 -2.91 11.21
C ILE A 253 -9.40 -1.99 12.11
N GLU A 254 -9.22 -0.67 12.00
CA GLU A 254 -9.92 0.32 12.81
C GLU A 254 -11.45 0.26 12.59
N LEU A 255 -11.89 0.11 11.32
CA LEU A 255 -13.32 -0.09 11.02
C LEU A 255 -13.91 -1.29 11.77
N ILE A 256 -13.15 -2.38 11.88
CA ILE A 256 -13.61 -3.58 12.57
C ILE A 256 -13.76 -3.33 14.08
N TYR A 257 -12.77 -2.71 14.70
CA TYR A 257 -12.81 -2.41 16.13
C TYR A 257 -13.86 -1.35 16.47
N GLU A 258 -13.97 -0.27 15.69
CA GLU A 258 -14.99 0.75 15.89
C GLU A 258 -16.40 0.18 15.68
N GLY A 259 -16.57 -0.73 14.72
CA GLY A 259 -17.84 -1.40 14.49
C GLY A 259 -18.24 -2.34 15.64
N ARG A 260 -17.30 -3.02 16.28
CA ARG A 260 -17.53 -3.76 17.51
C ARG A 260 -17.98 -2.80 18.64
N ASP A 261 -17.27 -1.70 18.82
CA ASP A 261 -17.57 -0.74 19.89
C ASP A 261 -18.94 -0.05 19.70
N LYS A 262 -19.41 0.04 18.45
CA LYS A 262 -20.76 0.50 18.10
C LYS A 262 -21.80 -0.65 18.00
N GLU A 263 -21.44 -1.85 18.45
CA GLU A 263 -22.32 -3.03 18.48
C GLU A 263 -22.88 -3.45 17.10
N LEU A 264 -22.18 -3.13 16.01
CA LEU A 264 -22.58 -3.58 14.66
C LEU A 264 -22.29 -5.06 14.45
N TRP A 265 -21.29 -5.59 15.13
CA TRP A 265 -20.87 -7.00 15.15
C TRP A 265 -20.13 -7.34 16.44
N LYS A 266 -19.86 -8.63 16.63
CA LYS A 266 -19.12 -9.14 17.79
C LYS A 266 -17.96 -10.01 17.32
N PHE A 267 -16.95 -10.13 18.14
CA PHE A 267 -15.88 -11.08 17.94
C PHE A 267 -16.30 -12.48 18.42
N LYS A 268 -15.72 -13.50 17.81
CA LYS A 268 -15.98 -14.88 18.21
C LYS A 268 -15.42 -15.11 19.62
N GLY A 269 -16.29 -15.44 20.56
CA GLY A 269 -15.94 -15.67 21.97
C GLY A 269 -16.35 -14.53 22.92
N GLU A 270 -16.95 -13.45 22.39
CA GLU A 270 -17.60 -12.40 23.18
C GLU A 270 -19.08 -12.74 23.49
#